data_316627ef3e74b7b6572c3d7ae8ce2217
#
_entry.id   316627ef3e74b7b6572c3d7ae8ce2217
#
_cell.length_a   1.000
_cell.length_b   1.000
_cell.length_c   1.000
_cell.angle_alpha   90.00
_cell.angle_beta   90.00
_cell.angle_gamma   90.00
#
_symmetry.space_group_name_H-M   'P 1'
#
loop_
_entity.id
_entity.type
_entity.pdbx_description
1 polymer ?
#
loop_
_entity_poly.entity_id
_entity_poly.type
_entity_poly.pdbx_seq_one_letter_code
_entity_poly.pdbx_strand_id
1 'polypeptide(L)'
;MRNAFMRCFKFTRNVASVVWYRLEKRPRVLRFLLALFVLGGVGLSIWLLTPDVKMPMYSDKDTTLEKIPNFQEDQISSLWTDESYECIGWQETDSCEPEDTVSRRPLVTKTCEETVEQRRAGFCQVRNKTSGEILRLMVTSCHSMQHRSYKCEMARNFSEFAIRATTYQHAPMATSLDLPEAQASPPTRAILMIVYDKVLPSAYAAIRVIRNHGCTLPVEMWYRPDEMQIDDNPLIARLVSDFNVHMREIFDSRAVGFHTKPYAVYYSRYDQVLLLDADNMPVRDPTYLFDDPVFVEKGALFWPDYWQPPNSLFDVTSHSLLWQLTQMEFISEFEQESGQVLLNRRRAKDALNKLMYFSTHAPKLIDSMQLVWGDKDLFRLAWRNTSTPYHMMERPPAIGGIYSYTKRIFCGLAMIQYDTHGDILFFHRNSIKLDGSPNQPQTITHIQQFRGDPVDYRVGQIIAELGQESCYYIRSNRTLPTGVSPTYITPIEFTPYHRLELDAIAYSIEGRSIMESKRGHVLFGQWKAFLAYGSLCLGAVWLGLRWWRKHDKHPVFPTNRWKAY
;
A
#
# COMPACT_ATOMS: atom_id res chain seq x y z
N MET A 1 26.29 27.92 -35.02
CA MET A 1 25.13 28.81 -35.19
C MET A 1 24.33 28.54 -36.48
N ARG A 2 24.96 28.34 -37.64
CA ARG A 2 24.26 28.11 -38.93
C ARG A 2 23.36 26.87 -38.97
N ASN A 3 23.76 25.75 -38.35
CA ASN A 3 22.98 24.49 -38.34
C ASN A 3 21.78 24.50 -37.34
N ALA A 4 21.83 25.27 -36.27
CA ALA A 4 20.73 25.43 -35.34
C ALA A 4 19.65 26.34 -35.92
N PHE A 5 20.04 27.39 -36.65
CA PHE A 5 19.15 28.31 -37.34
C PHE A 5 18.33 27.61 -38.43
N MET A 6 18.97 26.75 -39.22
CA MET A 6 18.29 25.99 -40.28
C MET A 6 17.32 24.94 -39.77
N ARG A 7 17.59 24.34 -38.61
CA ARG A 7 16.65 23.38 -37.97
C ARG A 7 15.43 24.08 -37.37
N CYS A 8 15.61 25.22 -36.75
CA CYS A 8 14.51 26.01 -36.19
C CYS A 8 13.58 26.55 -37.31
N PHE A 9 14.16 27.02 -38.42
CA PHE A 9 13.38 27.55 -39.55
C PHE A 9 12.61 26.47 -40.33
N LYS A 10 13.17 25.26 -40.48
CA LYS A 10 12.48 24.11 -41.08
C LYS A 10 11.33 23.60 -40.20
N PHE A 11 11.52 23.59 -38.89
CA PHE A 11 10.49 23.11 -37.94
C PHE A 11 9.29 24.07 -37.89
N THR A 12 9.53 25.38 -37.76
CA THR A 12 8.45 26.38 -37.69
C THR A 12 7.70 26.52 -39.02
N ARG A 13 8.37 26.39 -40.16
CA ARG A 13 7.72 26.44 -41.47
C ARG A 13 6.83 25.24 -41.77
N ASN A 14 7.23 24.05 -41.36
CA ASN A 14 6.46 22.84 -41.58
C ASN A 14 5.25 22.74 -40.63
N VAL A 15 5.36 23.22 -39.40
CA VAL A 15 4.26 23.17 -38.42
C VAL A 15 3.24 24.28 -38.70
N ALA A 16 3.69 25.50 -38.96
CA ALA A 16 2.78 26.63 -39.21
C ALA A 16 2.02 26.47 -40.55
N SER A 17 2.65 25.98 -41.61
CA SER A 17 1.99 25.81 -42.92
C SER A 17 0.96 24.69 -42.94
N VAL A 18 1.19 23.58 -42.20
CA VAL A 18 0.27 22.45 -42.14
C VAL A 18 -0.92 22.75 -41.24
N VAL A 19 -0.71 23.48 -40.13
CA VAL A 19 -1.75 23.82 -39.18
C VAL A 19 -2.65 24.94 -39.69
N TRP A 20 -2.06 26.01 -40.29
CA TRP A 20 -2.83 27.17 -40.78
C TRP A 20 -3.68 26.85 -41.99
N TYR A 21 -3.14 26.13 -42.98
CA TYR A 21 -3.88 25.82 -44.23
C TYR A 21 -5.04 24.83 -44.04
N ARG A 22 -5.01 23.98 -42.97
CA ARG A 22 -6.13 23.07 -42.63
C ARG A 22 -7.17 23.69 -41.71
N LEU A 23 -6.84 24.73 -40.95
CA LEU A 23 -7.74 25.39 -39.99
C LEU A 23 -8.80 26.28 -40.65
N GLU A 24 -8.46 26.90 -41.76
CA GLU A 24 -9.36 27.81 -42.45
C GLU A 24 -10.53 27.13 -43.20
N LYS A 25 -10.34 25.89 -43.64
CA LYS A 25 -11.30 25.20 -44.52
C LYS A 25 -12.24 24.21 -43.86
N ARG A 26 -12.09 23.87 -42.57
CA ARG A 26 -12.97 22.89 -41.89
C ARG A 26 -13.22 23.18 -40.40
N PRO A 27 -13.97 24.22 -40.05
CA PRO A 27 -14.22 24.58 -38.63
C PRO A 27 -14.97 23.49 -37.83
N ARG A 28 -15.73 22.61 -38.52
CA ARG A 28 -16.43 21.50 -37.86
C ARG A 28 -15.47 20.37 -37.41
N VAL A 29 -14.42 20.10 -38.20
CA VAL A 29 -13.42 19.05 -37.86
C VAL A 29 -12.56 19.48 -36.67
N LEU A 30 -12.21 20.76 -36.59
CA LEU A 30 -11.45 21.29 -35.45
C LEU A 30 -12.25 21.24 -34.14
N ARG A 31 -13.55 21.58 -34.20
CA ARG A 31 -14.43 21.45 -33.03
C ARG A 31 -14.61 19.99 -32.61
N PHE A 32 -14.68 19.08 -33.57
CA PHE A 32 -14.76 17.65 -33.30
C PHE A 32 -13.46 17.09 -32.68
N LEU A 33 -12.29 17.49 -33.19
CA LEU A 33 -10.98 17.08 -32.64
C LEU A 33 -10.72 17.69 -31.26
N LEU A 34 -11.13 18.94 -31.03
CA LEU A 34 -11.07 19.57 -29.69
C LEU A 34 -12.02 18.89 -28.71
N ALA A 35 -13.23 18.52 -29.15
CA ALA A 35 -14.15 17.76 -28.33
C ALA A 35 -13.63 16.37 -28.00
N LEU A 36 -13.00 15.67 -28.96
CA LEU A 36 -12.34 14.38 -28.73
C LEU A 36 -11.13 14.51 -27.80
N PHE A 37 -10.35 15.59 -27.90
CA PHE A 37 -9.21 15.85 -27.01
C PHE A 37 -9.68 16.14 -25.57
N VAL A 38 -10.74 16.91 -25.41
CA VAL A 38 -11.35 17.19 -24.10
C VAL A 38 -12.01 15.92 -23.52
N LEU A 39 -12.75 15.17 -24.33
CA LEU A 39 -13.39 13.91 -23.91
C LEU A 39 -12.35 12.82 -23.64
N GLY A 40 -11.31 12.73 -24.45
CA GLY A 40 -10.19 11.80 -24.25
C GLY A 40 -9.37 12.16 -23.00
N GLY A 41 -9.12 13.44 -22.77
CA GLY A 41 -8.44 13.93 -21.57
C GLY A 41 -9.26 13.67 -20.30
N VAL A 42 -10.57 13.89 -20.35
CA VAL A 42 -11.49 13.56 -19.24
C VAL A 42 -11.60 12.04 -19.05
N GLY A 43 -11.71 11.27 -20.13
CA GLY A 43 -11.75 9.80 -20.08
C GLY A 43 -10.44 9.20 -19.52
N LEU A 44 -9.28 9.71 -19.94
CA LEU A 44 -7.98 9.28 -19.43
C LEU A 44 -7.79 9.68 -17.97
N SER A 45 -8.25 10.86 -17.58
CA SER A 45 -8.23 11.32 -16.19
C SER A 45 -9.13 10.47 -15.29
N ILE A 46 -10.31 10.08 -15.79
CA ILE A 46 -11.22 9.18 -15.09
C ILE A 46 -10.60 7.77 -15.00
N TRP A 47 -9.99 7.27 -16.07
CA TRP A 47 -9.34 5.95 -16.07
C TRP A 47 -8.10 5.88 -15.17
N LEU A 48 -7.33 6.98 -15.06
CA LEU A 48 -6.16 7.09 -14.17
C LEU A 48 -6.55 7.36 -12.70
N LEU A 49 -7.79 7.79 -12.43
CA LEU A 49 -8.29 8.13 -11.10
C LEU A 49 -9.21 7.07 -10.48
N THR A 50 -9.57 6.04 -11.22
CA THR A 50 -10.32 4.91 -10.66
C THR A 50 -9.38 3.74 -10.38
N PRO A 51 -8.95 3.54 -9.15
CA PRO A 51 -8.49 2.21 -8.76
C PRO A 51 -9.74 1.32 -8.77
N ASP A 52 -9.80 0.38 -9.72
CA ASP A 52 -10.79 -0.70 -9.72
C ASP A 52 -10.52 -1.67 -8.56
N VAL A 53 -10.72 -1.19 -7.35
CA VAL A 53 -10.90 -2.04 -6.18
C VAL A 53 -12.37 -1.96 -5.81
N LYS A 54 -13.21 -2.70 -6.53
CA LYS A 54 -14.51 -3.10 -6.00
C LYS A 54 -14.25 -4.00 -4.80
N MET A 55 -14.22 -3.41 -3.60
CA MET A 55 -14.33 -4.22 -2.40
C MET A 55 -15.69 -4.94 -2.43
N PRO A 56 -15.72 -6.25 -2.26
CA PRO A 56 -16.99 -6.98 -2.26
C PRO A 56 -17.85 -6.49 -1.09
N MET A 57 -19.11 -6.22 -1.36
CA MET A 57 -20.10 -5.98 -0.31
C MET A 57 -20.23 -7.26 0.54
N TYR A 58 -19.84 -7.16 1.78
CA TYR A 58 -19.94 -8.26 2.72
C TYR A 58 -21.41 -8.48 3.09
N SER A 59 -21.97 -9.63 2.74
CA SER A 59 -23.29 -10.06 3.22
C SER A 59 -23.16 -10.52 4.67
N ASP A 60 -24.14 -10.20 5.49
CA ASP A 60 -24.26 -10.71 6.87
C ASP A 60 -24.16 -12.24 6.85
N LYS A 61 -23.02 -12.77 7.28
CA LYS A 61 -22.89 -14.20 7.55
C LYS A 61 -23.12 -14.45 9.03
N ASP A 62 -23.87 -15.50 9.28
CA ASP A 62 -24.20 -16.02 10.60
C ASP A 62 -22.94 -16.17 11.49
N THR A 63 -23.03 -15.69 12.73
CA THR A 63 -21.95 -15.69 13.72
C THR A 63 -21.79 -17.06 14.39
N THR A 64 -21.83 -18.15 13.62
CA THR A 64 -21.46 -19.46 14.17
C THR A 64 -19.96 -19.51 14.38
N LEU A 65 -19.54 -20.01 15.53
CA LEU A 65 -18.14 -20.31 15.83
C LEU A 65 -17.53 -21.06 14.64
N GLU A 66 -16.46 -20.51 14.08
CA GLU A 66 -15.78 -21.08 12.95
C GLU A 66 -15.24 -22.47 13.34
N LYS A 67 -15.75 -23.53 12.71
CA LYS A 67 -15.19 -24.86 12.90
C LYS A 67 -13.85 -24.92 12.21
N ILE A 68 -12.81 -25.37 12.92
CA ILE A 68 -11.52 -25.71 12.29
C ILE A 68 -11.78 -26.86 11.33
N PRO A 69 -11.42 -26.73 10.05
CA PRO A 69 -11.60 -27.81 9.10
C PRO A 69 -10.84 -29.05 9.54
N ASN A 70 -11.43 -30.20 9.40
CA ASN A 70 -10.86 -31.48 9.79
C ASN A 70 -10.19 -32.19 8.60
N PHE A 71 -9.66 -31.44 7.63
CA PHE A 71 -8.97 -32.03 6.49
C PHE A 71 -7.46 -31.69 6.55
N GLN A 72 -6.65 -32.63 6.16
CA GLN A 72 -5.22 -32.45 6.04
C GLN A 72 -4.79 -32.45 4.58
N GLU A 73 -3.92 -31.51 4.25
CA GLU A 73 -3.12 -31.55 3.04
C GLU A 73 -2.03 -32.60 3.17
N ASP A 74 -1.80 -33.38 2.14
CA ASP A 74 -0.61 -34.22 2.06
C ASP A 74 0.63 -33.33 1.90
N GLN A 75 1.72 -33.68 2.57
CA GLN A 75 2.92 -32.87 2.56
C GLN A 75 4.02 -33.50 1.70
N ILE A 76 4.67 -32.66 0.90
CA ILE A 76 5.90 -33.01 0.21
C ILE A 76 7.06 -32.58 1.11
N SER A 77 7.89 -33.55 1.52
CA SER A 77 9.00 -33.31 2.45
C SER A 77 10.31 -32.90 1.75
N SER A 78 10.36 -32.97 0.43
CA SER A 78 11.54 -32.65 -0.39
C SER A 78 11.18 -31.69 -1.52
N LEU A 79 12.18 -31.04 -2.10
CA LEU A 79 11.95 -30.21 -3.28
C LEU A 79 11.45 -31.06 -4.46
N TRP A 80 10.51 -30.52 -5.18
CA TRP A 80 9.91 -31.14 -6.34
C TRP A 80 10.85 -31.05 -7.55
N THR A 81 11.23 -32.21 -8.10
CA THR A 81 11.90 -32.30 -9.40
C THR A 81 10.96 -32.94 -10.44
N ASP A 82 11.24 -32.76 -11.71
CA ASP A 82 10.43 -33.35 -12.79
C ASP A 82 10.52 -34.89 -12.79
N GLU A 83 11.53 -35.48 -12.16
CA GLU A 83 11.69 -36.93 -11.96
C GLU A 83 10.90 -37.42 -10.74
N SER A 84 10.67 -36.55 -9.73
CA SER A 84 10.05 -36.98 -8.47
C SER A 84 8.53 -36.86 -8.46
N TYR A 85 7.99 -35.78 -9.03
CA TYR A 85 6.56 -35.51 -8.99
C TYR A 85 6.02 -35.00 -10.33
N GLU A 86 4.72 -35.17 -10.54
CA GLU A 86 3.99 -34.56 -11.66
C GLU A 86 2.61 -34.11 -11.22
N CYS A 87 2.16 -32.99 -11.73
CA CYS A 87 0.78 -32.52 -11.56
C CYS A 87 -0.14 -33.37 -12.45
N ILE A 88 -1.24 -33.88 -11.88
CA ILE A 88 -2.27 -34.62 -12.59
C ILE A 88 -3.40 -33.67 -13.02
N GLY A 89 -3.84 -32.80 -12.11
CA GLY A 89 -4.94 -31.88 -12.34
C GLY A 89 -5.71 -31.58 -11.06
N TRP A 90 -6.83 -30.89 -11.19
CA TRP A 90 -7.70 -30.54 -10.07
C TRP A 90 -8.90 -31.47 -9.99
N GLN A 91 -9.18 -31.94 -8.78
CA GLN A 91 -10.33 -32.77 -8.45
C GLN A 91 -11.34 -31.97 -7.66
N GLU A 92 -12.55 -31.78 -8.21
CA GLU A 92 -13.67 -31.17 -7.51
C GLU A 92 -14.37 -32.18 -6.60
N THR A 93 -14.82 -31.72 -5.43
CA THR A 93 -15.67 -32.49 -4.51
C THR A 93 -17.15 -32.16 -4.71
N ASP A 94 -18.05 -33.04 -4.27
CA ASP A 94 -19.50 -32.89 -4.49
C ASP A 94 -20.18 -31.89 -3.55
N SER A 95 -19.50 -31.53 -2.46
CA SER A 95 -19.98 -30.54 -1.47
C SER A 95 -19.00 -29.39 -1.30
N CYS A 96 -19.30 -28.49 -0.36
CA CYS A 96 -18.37 -27.44 0.05
C CYS A 96 -17.18 -27.94 0.88
N GLU A 97 -17.18 -29.22 1.27
CA GLU A 97 -16.09 -29.81 2.05
C GLU A 97 -15.19 -30.65 1.13
N PRO A 98 -13.86 -30.50 1.25
CA PRO A 98 -12.91 -31.22 0.38
C PRO A 98 -12.77 -32.71 0.72
N GLU A 99 -13.32 -33.16 1.84
CA GLU A 99 -13.26 -34.57 2.31
C GLU A 99 -14.37 -35.46 1.76
N ASP A 100 -15.41 -34.88 1.17
CA ASP A 100 -16.51 -35.67 0.65
C ASP A 100 -16.04 -36.66 -0.41
N THR A 101 -16.42 -37.90 -0.23
CA THR A 101 -16.03 -39.04 -1.06
C THR A 101 -16.44 -38.85 -2.50
N VAL A 102 -15.48 -38.69 -3.35
CA VAL A 102 -15.58 -38.56 -4.82
C VAL A 102 -15.97 -39.91 -5.42
N SER A 103 -17.13 -40.45 -5.08
CA SER A 103 -17.48 -41.83 -5.52
C SER A 103 -18.00 -41.95 -6.96
N ARG A 104 -18.25 -40.85 -7.68
CA ARG A 104 -18.89 -40.88 -8.99
C ARG A 104 -18.39 -39.94 -10.07
N ARG A 105 -17.33 -39.14 -9.81
CA ARG A 105 -16.79 -38.17 -10.77
C ARG A 105 -15.51 -38.68 -11.43
N PRO A 106 -15.12 -38.15 -12.61
CA PRO A 106 -13.77 -38.39 -13.17
C PRO A 106 -12.72 -38.04 -12.17
N LEU A 107 -11.60 -38.78 -12.13
CA LEU A 107 -10.46 -38.56 -11.23
C LEU A 107 -9.88 -37.15 -11.35
N VAL A 108 -10.08 -36.47 -12.47
CA VAL A 108 -9.63 -35.13 -12.74
C VAL A 108 -10.77 -34.33 -13.35
N THR A 109 -11.11 -33.21 -12.73
CA THR A 109 -12.16 -32.31 -13.20
C THR A 109 -11.63 -31.23 -14.12
N LYS A 110 -10.36 -30.76 -13.85
CA LYS A 110 -9.63 -29.78 -14.66
C LYS A 110 -8.16 -30.19 -14.79
N THR A 111 -7.53 -29.83 -15.91
CA THR A 111 -6.10 -30.00 -16.09
C THR A 111 -5.31 -29.07 -15.17
N CYS A 112 -3.99 -29.21 -15.10
CA CYS A 112 -3.13 -28.39 -14.24
C CYS A 112 -3.10 -26.92 -14.67
N GLU A 113 -3.27 -26.66 -15.96
CA GLU A 113 -3.23 -25.33 -16.57
C GLU A 113 -4.59 -24.62 -16.53
N GLU A 114 -5.69 -25.37 -16.31
CA GLU A 114 -7.02 -24.79 -16.23
C GLU A 114 -7.24 -24.07 -14.91
N THR A 115 -7.96 -22.96 -15.00
CA THR A 115 -8.25 -22.13 -13.83
C THR A 115 -9.30 -22.78 -12.93
N VAL A 116 -8.98 -22.91 -11.65
CA VAL A 116 -9.91 -23.22 -10.58
C VAL A 116 -10.55 -21.93 -10.11
N GLU A 117 -11.87 -21.84 -10.26
CA GLU A 117 -12.63 -20.65 -9.90
C GLU A 117 -12.73 -20.48 -8.37
N GLN A 118 -13.05 -19.26 -7.96
CA GLN A 118 -13.32 -18.93 -6.57
C GLN A 118 -14.42 -19.83 -5.98
N ARG A 119 -14.37 -20.05 -4.67
CA ARG A 119 -15.41 -20.76 -3.89
C ARG A 119 -15.68 -22.19 -4.38
N ARG A 120 -14.67 -22.85 -4.91
CA ARG A 120 -14.73 -24.26 -5.26
C ARG A 120 -14.07 -25.10 -4.18
N ALA A 121 -14.68 -26.25 -3.87
CA ALA A 121 -14.11 -27.25 -2.98
C ALA A 121 -13.46 -28.37 -3.79
N GLY A 122 -12.28 -28.80 -3.36
CA GLY A 122 -11.49 -29.80 -4.04
C GLY A 122 -10.00 -29.67 -3.73
N PHE A 123 -9.17 -30.28 -4.54
CA PHE A 123 -7.72 -30.30 -4.34
C PHE A 123 -6.95 -30.55 -5.65
N CYS A 124 -5.71 -30.11 -5.68
CA CYS A 124 -4.78 -30.46 -6.75
C CYS A 124 -4.19 -31.85 -6.49
N GLN A 125 -4.27 -32.72 -7.49
CA GLN A 125 -3.67 -34.05 -7.45
C GLN A 125 -2.24 -34.00 -8.02
N VAL A 126 -1.30 -34.54 -7.26
CA VAL A 126 0.10 -34.64 -7.64
C VAL A 126 0.54 -36.09 -7.46
N ARG A 127 1.17 -36.67 -8.49
CA ARG A 127 1.68 -38.05 -8.43
C ARG A 127 3.14 -38.05 -8.08
N ASN A 128 3.52 -38.85 -7.05
CA ASN A 128 4.89 -39.24 -6.85
C ASN A 128 5.27 -40.30 -7.90
N LYS A 129 6.21 -39.99 -8.78
CA LYS A 129 6.58 -40.86 -9.90
C LYS A 129 7.31 -42.15 -9.45
N THR A 130 7.93 -42.09 -8.29
CA THR A 130 8.67 -43.26 -7.74
C THR A 130 7.72 -44.24 -7.08
N SER A 131 6.83 -43.79 -6.21
CA SER A 131 5.88 -44.64 -5.49
C SER A 131 4.55 -44.87 -6.22
N GLY A 132 4.21 -44.00 -7.18
CA GLY A 132 2.89 -44.00 -7.82
C GLY A 132 1.78 -43.39 -6.94
N GLU A 133 2.11 -42.96 -5.73
CA GLU A 133 1.18 -42.35 -4.78
C GLU A 133 0.62 -41.02 -5.30
N ILE A 134 -0.67 -40.80 -5.08
CA ILE A 134 -1.34 -39.53 -5.42
C ILE A 134 -1.53 -38.73 -4.15
N LEU A 135 -0.90 -37.54 -4.13
CA LEU A 135 -0.95 -36.56 -3.05
C LEU A 135 -2.00 -35.48 -3.36
N ARG A 136 -2.67 -34.99 -2.34
CA ARG A 136 -3.66 -33.92 -2.40
C ARG A 136 -3.04 -32.63 -1.85
N LEU A 137 -2.79 -31.67 -2.73
CA LEU A 137 -2.21 -30.37 -2.39
C LEU A 137 -3.23 -29.25 -2.68
N MET A 138 -3.03 -28.09 -2.07
CA MET A 138 -3.92 -26.92 -2.24
C MET A 138 -5.39 -27.30 -2.00
N VAL A 139 -5.66 -27.93 -0.87
CA VAL A 139 -6.98 -28.42 -0.50
C VAL A 139 -7.88 -27.24 -0.15
N THR A 140 -8.99 -27.09 -0.84
CA THR A 140 -9.91 -25.96 -0.69
C THR A 140 -11.32 -26.41 -0.34
N SER A 141 -11.97 -25.66 0.55
CA SER A 141 -13.42 -25.62 0.72
C SER A 141 -14.02 -24.46 -0.07
N CYS A 142 -15.37 -24.35 -0.13
CA CYS A 142 -16.02 -23.17 -0.71
C CYS A 142 -15.64 -21.83 -0.01
N HIS A 143 -15.00 -21.89 1.15
CA HIS A 143 -14.61 -20.72 1.96
C HIS A 143 -13.12 -20.39 1.86
N SER A 144 -12.29 -21.22 1.22
CA SER A 144 -10.83 -21.10 1.23
C SER A 144 -10.30 -20.00 0.30
N MET A 145 -10.94 -19.83 -0.85
CA MET A 145 -10.53 -18.87 -1.89
C MET A 145 -11.76 -18.09 -2.34
N GLN A 146 -12.00 -16.94 -1.75
CA GLN A 146 -13.22 -16.16 -2.02
C GLN A 146 -13.04 -15.10 -3.08
N HIS A 147 -11.80 -14.62 -3.32
CA HIS A 147 -11.53 -13.45 -4.14
C HIS A 147 -10.61 -13.70 -5.32
N ARG A 148 -9.94 -14.85 -5.38
CA ARG A 148 -9.00 -15.19 -6.44
C ARG A 148 -9.19 -16.61 -6.93
N SER A 149 -8.92 -16.81 -8.21
CA SER A 149 -8.77 -18.11 -8.83
C SER A 149 -7.29 -18.51 -8.84
N TYR A 150 -7.03 -19.81 -8.97
CA TYR A 150 -5.68 -20.36 -9.02
C TYR A 150 -5.61 -21.51 -10.03
N LYS A 151 -4.43 -22.10 -10.22
CA LYS A 151 -4.19 -23.25 -11.08
C LYS A 151 -3.34 -24.28 -10.37
N CYS A 152 -3.56 -25.55 -10.67
CA CYS A 152 -2.75 -26.62 -10.08
C CYS A 152 -1.29 -26.64 -10.57
N GLU A 153 -0.95 -25.96 -11.68
CA GLU A 153 0.44 -25.74 -12.06
C GLU A 153 1.27 -25.02 -10.97
N MET A 154 0.59 -24.30 -10.06
CA MET A 154 1.21 -23.62 -8.91
C MET A 154 1.61 -24.59 -7.78
N ALA A 155 1.10 -25.83 -7.79
CA ALA A 155 1.27 -26.80 -6.69
C ALA A 155 2.76 -27.06 -6.35
N ARG A 156 3.64 -27.04 -7.34
CA ARG A 156 5.10 -27.14 -7.12
C ARG A 156 5.62 -26.02 -6.22
N ASN A 157 5.40 -24.78 -6.63
CA ASN A 157 5.86 -23.63 -5.85
C ASN A 157 5.16 -23.54 -4.49
N PHE A 158 3.89 -23.95 -4.43
CA PHE A 158 3.10 -23.98 -3.22
C PHE A 158 3.69 -24.97 -2.19
N SER A 159 3.90 -26.22 -2.58
CA SER A 159 4.45 -27.25 -1.68
C SER A 159 5.89 -26.97 -1.25
N GLU A 160 6.69 -26.34 -2.11
CA GLU A 160 8.07 -25.98 -1.81
C GLU A 160 8.20 -24.71 -0.94
N PHE A 161 7.14 -23.91 -0.81
CA PHE A 161 7.20 -22.60 -0.17
C PHE A 161 7.73 -22.67 1.27
N ALA A 162 7.16 -23.52 2.10
CA ALA A 162 7.60 -23.69 3.49
C ALA A 162 9.00 -24.30 3.60
N ILE A 163 9.33 -25.25 2.72
CA ILE A 163 10.68 -25.88 2.67
C ILE A 163 11.73 -24.83 2.34
N ARG A 164 11.50 -24.03 1.30
CA ARG A 164 12.39 -22.93 0.89
C ARG A 164 12.49 -21.84 1.96
N ALA A 165 11.39 -21.56 2.65
CA ALA A 165 11.35 -20.61 3.76
C ALA A 165 12.23 -21.02 4.94
N THR A 166 12.41 -22.33 5.16
CA THR A 166 13.24 -22.85 6.25
C THR A 166 14.74 -22.70 5.96
N THR A 167 15.13 -22.85 4.70
CA THR A 167 16.54 -22.75 4.27
C THR A 167 16.97 -21.36 3.81
N TYR A 168 16.00 -20.44 3.68
CA TYR A 168 16.26 -19.10 3.19
C TYR A 168 17.13 -18.30 4.15
N GLN A 169 18.17 -17.70 3.60
CA GLN A 169 19.02 -16.73 4.27
C GLN A 169 19.06 -15.46 3.42
N HIS A 170 18.58 -14.36 3.99
CA HIS A 170 18.71 -13.07 3.35
C HIS A 170 20.14 -12.55 3.47
N ALA A 171 20.54 -11.60 2.60
CA ALA A 171 21.86 -10.97 2.69
C ALA A 171 22.10 -10.43 4.11
N PRO A 172 23.32 -10.58 4.67
CA PRO A 172 23.61 -10.17 6.03
C PRO A 172 23.22 -8.71 6.29
N MET A 173 22.55 -8.47 7.41
CA MET A 173 22.29 -7.12 7.88
C MET A 173 23.63 -6.49 8.31
N ALA A 174 24.05 -5.41 7.64
CA ALA A 174 25.21 -4.64 8.05
C ALA A 174 24.88 -3.82 9.30
N THR A 175 24.98 -4.39 10.50
CA THR A 175 24.69 -3.65 11.75
C THR A 175 25.20 -4.35 13.00
N SER A 176 25.06 -3.66 14.13
CA SER A 176 25.24 -4.11 15.52
C SER A 176 24.46 -5.39 15.90
N LEU A 177 23.63 -5.94 15.01
CA LEU A 177 22.83 -7.16 15.25
C LEU A 177 23.69 -8.43 15.41
N ASP A 178 24.95 -8.41 14.97
CA ASP A 178 25.86 -9.55 15.10
C ASP A 178 26.61 -9.58 16.44
N LEU A 179 26.43 -8.55 17.30
CA LEU A 179 27.02 -8.52 18.63
C LEU A 179 26.14 -9.25 19.65
N PRO A 180 26.71 -10.06 20.55
CA PRO A 180 25.98 -10.62 21.67
C PRO A 180 25.32 -9.51 22.50
N GLU A 181 24.08 -9.72 22.93
CA GLU A 181 23.30 -8.72 23.69
C GLU A 181 24.04 -8.21 24.95
N ALA A 182 24.85 -9.06 25.57
CA ALA A 182 25.67 -8.74 26.74
C ALA A 182 26.88 -7.83 26.46
N GLN A 183 27.29 -7.66 25.21
CA GLN A 183 28.45 -6.84 24.81
C GLN A 183 28.07 -5.54 24.13
N ALA A 184 26.78 -5.31 23.89
CA ALA A 184 26.30 -4.15 23.18
C ALA A 184 26.05 -2.98 24.12
N SER A 185 26.39 -1.77 23.66
CA SER A 185 25.89 -0.51 24.21
C SER A 185 24.37 -0.53 24.36
N PRO A 186 23.76 0.35 25.16
CA PRO A 186 22.30 0.48 25.23
C PRO A 186 21.71 0.47 23.81
N PRO A 187 20.56 -0.23 23.58
CA PRO A 187 20.02 -0.39 22.24
C PRO A 187 19.70 0.98 21.63
N THR A 188 20.11 1.16 20.39
CA THR A 188 19.77 2.38 19.62
C THR A 188 18.31 2.32 19.16
N ARG A 189 17.63 3.47 19.18
CA ARG A 189 16.18 3.58 18.93
C ARG A 189 15.89 4.59 17.83
N ALA A 190 14.89 4.29 16.98
CA ALA A 190 14.43 5.20 15.93
C ALA A 190 12.97 4.97 15.55
N ILE A 191 12.40 5.95 14.87
CA ILE A 191 11.16 5.82 14.12
C ILE A 191 11.51 5.54 12.66
N LEU A 192 10.83 4.59 12.03
CA LEU A 192 10.94 4.31 10.59
C LEU A 192 9.68 4.76 9.88
N MET A 193 9.83 5.38 8.71
CA MET A 193 8.71 5.85 7.91
C MET A 193 8.98 5.59 6.43
N ILE A 194 8.00 5.04 5.70
CA ILE A 194 8.08 4.90 4.24
C ILE A 194 7.47 6.14 3.61
N VAL A 195 8.18 6.71 2.63
CA VAL A 195 7.75 7.93 1.97
C VAL A 195 7.88 7.86 0.46
N TYR A 196 6.98 8.56 -0.21
CA TYR A 196 6.97 8.87 -1.63
C TYR A 196 6.28 10.23 -1.84
N ASP A 197 6.40 10.83 -3.00
CA ASP A 197 5.98 12.23 -3.25
C ASP A 197 4.61 12.60 -2.69
N LYS A 198 3.61 11.74 -2.88
CA LYS A 198 2.23 12.04 -2.47
C LYS A 198 2.03 12.11 -0.95
N VAL A 199 2.84 11.36 -0.18
CA VAL A 199 2.70 11.30 1.29
C VAL A 199 3.66 12.21 2.03
N LEU A 200 4.56 12.93 1.33
CA LEU A 200 5.50 13.84 1.98
C LEU A 200 4.84 14.92 2.85
N PRO A 201 3.73 15.58 2.42
CA PRO A 201 3.03 16.53 3.29
C PRO A 201 2.48 15.87 4.55
N SER A 202 1.95 14.65 4.45
CA SER A 202 1.48 13.87 5.59
C SER A 202 2.61 13.47 6.52
N ALA A 203 3.73 12.97 5.97
CA ALA A 203 4.93 12.62 6.72
C ALA A 203 5.48 13.82 7.50
N TYR A 204 5.54 14.99 6.86
CA TYR A 204 5.92 16.23 7.52
C TYR A 204 5.00 16.57 8.69
N ALA A 205 3.68 16.45 8.47
CA ALA A 205 2.69 16.69 9.52
C ALA A 205 2.86 15.71 10.70
N ALA A 206 3.01 14.41 10.43
CA ALA A 206 3.24 13.41 11.45
C ALA A 206 4.52 13.68 12.26
N ILE A 207 5.63 14.04 11.60
CA ILE A 207 6.89 14.38 12.27
C ILE A 207 6.73 15.65 13.12
N ARG A 208 6.05 16.69 12.62
CA ARG A 208 5.76 17.90 13.40
C ARG A 208 4.96 17.59 14.66
N VAL A 209 3.93 16.76 14.55
CA VAL A 209 3.13 16.29 15.69
C VAL A 209 4.00 15.56 16.70
N ILE A 210 4.81 14.61 16.26
CA ILE A 210 5.72 13.84 17.12
C ILE A 210 6.71 14.77 17.85
N ARG A 211 7.29 15.74 17.15
CA ARG A 211 8.22 16.72 17.76
C ARG A 211 7.54 17.66 18.74
N ASN A 212 6.30 18.06 18.46
CA ASN A 212 5.51 18.88 19.40
C ASN A 212 5.18 18.13 20.71
N HIS A 213 5.10 16.80 20.66
CA HIS A 213 4.95 15.96 21.85
C HIS A 213 6.28 15.72 22.61
N GLY A 214 7.39 16.29 22.14
CA GLY A 214 8.69 16.20 22.81
C GLY A 214 9.57 15.04 22.38
N CYS A 215 9.13 14.19 21.47
CA CYS A 215 9.94 13.08 20.98
C CYS A 215 11.18 13.58 20.21
N THR A 216 12.35 13.12 20.63
CA THR A 216 13.64 13.47 20.03
C THR A 216 14.26 12.33 19.22
N LEU A 217 13.63 11.17 19.16
CA LEU A 217 14.15 10.02 18.42
C LEU A 217 14.50 10.39 16.97
N PRO A 218 15.60 9.87 16.43
CA PRO A 218 15.88 9.99 15.01
C PRO A 218 14.79 9.31 14.18
N VAL A 219 14.54 9.83 12.97
CA VAL A 219 13.58 9.27 12.03
C VAL A 219 14.33 8.82 10.78
N GLU A 220 14.32 7.54 10.45
CA GLU A 220 14.74 7.08 9.12
C GLU A 220 13.55 7.14 8.16
N MET A 221 13.63 7.99 7.16
CA MET A 221 12.66 8.05 6.05
C MET A 221 13.18 7.24 4.87
N TRP A 222 12.49 6.16 4.57
CA TRP A 222 12.85 5.22 3.51
C TRP A 222 12.07 5.51 2.24
N TYR A 223 12.76 5.61 1.10
CA TYR A 223 12.18 5.95 -0.19
C TYR A 223 12.76 5.10 -1.32
N ARG A 224 12.01 4.99 -2.41
CA ARG A 224 12.48 4.40 -3.66
C ARG A 224 12.85 5.49 -4.65
N PRO A 225 14.06 5.44 -5.29
CA PRO A 225 14.50 6.46 -6.25
C PRO A 225 13.62 6.56 -7.50
N ASP A 226 12.94 5.47 -7.87
CA ASP A 226 12.00 5.44 -9.00
C ASP A 226 10.62 6.03 -8.68
N GLU A 227 10.29 6.22 -7.39
CA GLU A 227 9.03 6.81 -6.94
C GLU A 227 9.18 8.26 -6.45
N MET A 228 10.37 8.65 -5.99
CA MET A 228 10.62 9.97 -5.41
C MET A 228 12.06 10.40 -5.63
N GLN A 229 12.24 11.67 -6.06
CA GLN A 229 13.54 12.33 -6.12
C GLN A 229 13.73 13.21 -4.87
N ILE A 230 14.86 13.05 -4.20
CA ILE A 230 15.17 13.79 -2.98
C ILE A 230 15.99 15.05 -3.22
N ASP A 231 16.79 15.06 -4.30
CA ASP A 231 17.64 16.19 -4.66
C ASP A 231 16.79 17.43 -4.92
N ASP A 232 17.26 18.55 -4.38
CA ASP A 232 16.57 19.84 -4.53
C ASP A 232 15.15 19.95 -3.94
N ASN A 233 14.67 18.99 -3.17
CA ASN A 233 13.39 19.09 -2.50
C ASN A 233 13.52 19.90 -1.19
N PRO A 234 12.97 21.14 -1.10
CA PRO A 234 13.14 22.00 0.06
C PRO A 234 12.48 21.45 1.33
N LEU A 235 11.43 20.64 1.19
CA LEU A 235 10.78 20.02 2.34
C LEU A 235 11.66 18.92 2.94
N ILE A 236 12.31 18.12 2.10
CA ILE A 236 13.27 17.10 2.56
C ILE A 236 14.47 17.77 3.22
N ALA A 237 15.03 18.83 2.61
CA ALA A 237 16.12 19.59 3.21
C ALA A 237 15.76 20.10 4.62
N ARG A 238 14.54 20.64 4.80
CA ARG A 238 14.05 21.09 6.10
C ARG A 238 13.83 19.93 7.09
N LEU A 239 13.32 18.79 6.64
CA LEU A 239 13.15 17.61 7.48
C LEU A 239 14.49 17.12 8.02
N VAL A 240 15.51 17.11 7.18
CA VAL A 240 16.87 16.69 7.56
C VAL A 240 17.51 17.70 8.51
N SER A 241 17.42 19.03 8.23
CA SER A 241 18.09 20.05 9.04
C SER A 241 17.42 20.31 10.40
N ASP A 242 16.08 20.32 10.44
CA ASP A 242 15.34 20.83 11.60
C ASP A 242 14.71 19.73 12.47
N PHE A 243 14.51 18.51 11.91
CA PHE A 243 13.71 17.48 12.57
C PHE A 243 14.43 16.14 12.80
N ASN A 244 15.75 16.10 12.74
CA ASN A 244 16.55 14.88 12.95
C ASN A 244 16.06 13.70 12.08
N VAL A 245 15.87 13.97 10.77
CA VAL A 245 15.45 12.99 9.77
C VAL A 245 16.65 12.54 8.94
N HIS A 246 16.72 11.24 8.68
CA HIS A 246 17.75 10.61 7.87
C HIS A 246 17.11 9.92 6.67
N MET A 247 17.41 10.38 5.45
CA MET A 247 16.91 9.73 4.23
C MET A 247 17.63 8.42 3.96
N ARG A 248 16.87 7.38 3.61
CA ARG A 248 17.38 6.03 3.36
C ARG A 248 16.79 5.49 2.05
N GLU A 249 17.66 5.03 1.18
CA GLU A 249 17.27 4.53 -0.13
C GLU A 249 16.98 3.02 -0.10
N ILE A 250 15.94 2.60 -0.83
CA ILE A 250 15.57 1.21 -1.06
C ILE A 250 16.12 0.79 -2.40
N PHE A 251 17.14 -0.07 -2.42
CA PHE A 251 17.80 -0.52 -3.64
C PHE A 251 17.25 -1.82 -4.22
N ASP A 252 16.55 -2.64 -3.42
CA ASP A 252 16.01 -3.92 -3.89
C ASP A 252 14.77 -3.70 -4.75
N SER A 253 14.86 -4.08 -6.04
CA SER A 253 13.76 -3.97 -6.99
C SER A 253 12.54 -4.82 -6.62
N ARG A 254 12.68 -5.81 -5.72
CA ARG A 254 11.59 -6.65 -5.23
C ARG A 254 10.80 -6.00 -4.10
N ALA A 255 11.43 -5.05 -3.38
CA ALA A 255 10.81 -4.28 -2.30
C ALA A 255 9.99 -3.11 -2.89
N VAL A 256 8.81 -3.41 -3.41
CA VAL A 256 7.87 -2.46 -4.04
C VAL A 256 6.55 -2.39 -3.27
N GLY A 257 5.88 -1.24 -3.31
CA GLY A 257 4.59 -1.05 -2.66
C GLY A 257 4.67 -1.37 -1.16
N PHE A 258 3.80 -2.26 -0.68
CA PHE A 258 3.75 -2.64 0.73
C PHE A 258 5.04 -3.34 1.23
N HIS A 259 5.79 -4.01 0.36
CA HIS A 259 7.02 -4.72 0.74
C HIS A 259 8.20 -3.80 1.06
N THR A 260 8.07 -2.50 0.89
CA THR A 260 9.06 -1.50 1.34
C THR A 260 9.19 -1.45 2.87
N LYS A 261 8.11 -1.71 3.62
CA LYS A 261 8.13 -1.72 5.10
C LYS A 261 9.01 -2.86 5.66
N PRO A 262 8.81 -4.13 5.27
CA PRO A 262 9.73 -5.21 5.63
C PRO A 262 11.19 -4.90 5.33
N TYR A 263 11.48 -4.34 4.15
CA TYR A 263 12.82 -3.95 3.76
C TYR A 263 13.41 -2.89 4.71
N ALA A 264 12.68 -1.83 4.99
CA ALA A 264 13.12 -0.75 5.87
C ALA A 264 13.41 -1.26 7.29
N VAL A 265 12.54 -2.11 7.83
CA VAL A 265 12.75 -2.74 9.13
C VAL A 265 13.98 -3.63 9.11
N TYR A 266 14.20 -4.41 8.05
CA TYR A 266 15.36 -5.29 7.94
C TYR A 266 16.68 -4.53 7.87
N TYR A 267 16.73 -3.43 7.10
CA TYR A 267 17.96 -2.69 6.81
C TYR A 267 18.17 -1.41 7.64
N SER A 268 17.29 -1.13 8.61
CA SER A 268 17.50 -0.03 9.55
C SER A 268 18.84 -0.13 10.27
N ARG A 269 19.43 1.00 10.63
CA ARG A 269 20.67 1.06 11.43
C ARG A 269 20.42 0.89 12.93
N TYR A 270 19.18 0.97 13.36
CA TYR A 270 18.80 1.01 14.77
C TYR A 270 18.36 -0.37 15.27
N ASP A 271 18.61 -0.63 16.53
CA ASP A 271 18.34 -1.93 17.16
C ASP A 271 16.86 -2.11 17.49
N GLN A 272 16.24 -1.05 17.99
CA GLN A 272 14.81 -0.99 18.32
C GLN A 272 14.14 0.06 17.45
N VAL A 273 13.07 -0.31 16.78
CA VAL A 273 12.43 0.55 15.80
C VAL A 273 10.91 0.56 15.97
N LEU A 274 10.35 1.78 15.90
CA LEU A 274 8.93 2.00 15.72
C LEU A 274 8.68 2.32 14.23
N LEU A 275 8.21 1.32 13.46
CA LEU A 275 7.67 1.58 12.14
C LEU A 275 6.37 2.37 12.30
N LEU A 276 6.22 3.47 11.58
CA LEU A 276 5.07 4.34 11.62
C LEU A 276 4.71 4.81 10.21
N ASP A 277 3.47 4.61 9.79
CA ASP A 277 3.01 5.12 8.50
C ASP A 277 2.99 6.65 8.48
N ALA A 278 3.22 7.22 7.31
CA ALA A 278 3.29 8.67 7.10
C ALA A 278 1.98 9.41 7.41
N ASP A 279 0.88 8.70 7.56
CA ASP A 279 -0.46 9.20 7.90
C ASP A 279 -0.95 8.72 9.28
N ASN A 280 -0.02 8.23 10.10
CA ASN A 280 -0.28 7.79 11.45
C ASN A 280 0.38 8.73 12.48
N MET A 281 -0.41 9.24 13.41
CA MET A 281 -0.01 10.29 14.33
C MET A 281 -0.19 9.82 15.78
N PRO A 282 0.87 9.75 16.59
CA PRO A 282 0.74 9.51 18.00
C PRO A 282 0.16 10.74 18.71
N VAL A 283 -0.65 10.53 19.74
CA VAL A 283 -1.27 11.61 20.53
C VAL A 283 -0.38 12.13 21.68
N ARG A 284 0.76 11.48 21.89
CA ARG A 284 1.81 11.83 22.85
C ARG A 284 3.16 11.28 22.39
N ASP A 285 4.24 11.61 23.06
CA ASP A 285 5.56 11.06 22.76
C ASP A 285 5.54 9.53 22.85
N PRO A 286 5.77 8.78 21.76
CA PRO A 286 5.74 7.33 21.77
C PRO A 286 7.03 6.68 22.32
N THR A 287 8.01 7.47 22.75
CA THR A 287 9.33 6.97 23.20
C THR A 287 9.22 6.02 24.39
N TYR A 288 8.23 6.21 25.26
CA TYR A 288 8.00 5.34 26.42
C TYR A 288 7.71 3.89 26.06
N LEU A 289 7.18 3.63 24.86
CA LEU A 289 6.89 2.26 24.40
C LEU A 289 8.14 1.37 24.36
N PHE A 290 9.32 1.95 24.14
CA PHE A 290 10.58 1.21 24.13
C PHE A 290 11.02 0.73 25.51
N ASP A 291 10.47 1.33 26.56
CA ASP A 291 10.72 0.96 27.96
C ASP A 291 9.49 0.29 28.61
N ASP A 292 8.44 0.08 27.83
CA ASP A 292 7.23 -0.63 28.29
C ASP A 292 7.58 -2.07 28.69
N PRO A 293 7.16 -2.54 29.88
CA PRO A 293 7.50 -3.88 30.37
C PRO A 293 7.12 -4.99 29.41
N VAL A 294 5.99 -4.87 28.69
CA VAL A 294 5.54 -5.85 27.71
C VAL A 294 6.49 -5.89 26.51
N PHE A 295 6.94 -4.72 26.02
CA PHE A 295 7.92 -4.67 24.95
C PHE A 295 9.27 -5.23 25.39
N VAL A 296 9.72 -4.85 26.57
CA VAL A 296 11.00 -5.35 27.12
C VAL A 296 10.96 -6.88 27.27
N GLU A 297 9.85 -7.44 27.69
CA GLU A 297 9.67 -8.89 27.78
C GLU A 297 9.58 -9.56 26.41
N LYS A 298 8.68 -9.11 25.54
CA LYS A 298 8.32 -9.80 24.29
C LYS A 298 9.20 -9.41 23.10
N GLY A 299 9.76 -8.21 23.07
CA GLY A 299 10.60 -7.71 21.98
C GLY A 299 9.83 -7.28 20.72
N ALA A 300 8.51 -7.45 20.68
CA ALA A 300 7.66 -6.97 19.59
C ALA A 300 6.27 -6.62 20.11
N LEU A 301 5.74 -5.46 19.66
CA LEU A 301 4.35 -5.07 19.87
C LEU A 301 3.66 -4.92 18.52
N PHE A 302 2.54 -5.60 18.36
CA PHE A 302 1.68 -5.54 17.17
C PHE A 302 0.30 -5.01 17.56
N TRP A 303 -0.38 -4.40 16.60
CA TRP A 303 -1.68 -3.81 16.77
C TRP A 303 -2.72 -4.53 15.92
N PRO A 304 -3.95 -4.74 16.45
CA PRO A 304 -5.03 -5.38 15.70
C PRO A 304 -5.54 -4.46 14.60
N ASP A 305 -5.93 -5.07 13.47
CA ASP A 305 -6.76 -4.42 12.46
C ASP A 305 -8.26 -4.47 12.89
N TYR A 306 -9.13 -3.97 12.07
CA TYR A 306 -10.59 -4.08 12.22
C TYR A 306 -11.12 -5.52 12.11
N TRP A 307 -10.32 -6.42 11.54
CA TRP A 307 -10.76 -7.73 11.09
C TRP A 307 -10.23 -8.85 11.98
N GLN A 308 -11.11 -9.82 12.21
CA GLN A 308 -10.80 -11.07 12.90
C GLN A 308 -11.76 -12.17 12.45
N PRO A 309 -11.42 -13.46 12.53
CA PRO A 309 -12.37 -14.53 12.24
C PRO A 309 -13.60 -14.48 13.17
N PRO A 310 -14.81 -14.73 12.67
CA PRO A 310 -15.17 -15.02 11.28
C PRO A 310 -15.40 -13.79 10.39
N ASN A 311 -15.16 -12.58 10.87
CA ASN A 311 -15.34 -11.32 10.14
C ASN A 311 -14.05 -10.88 9.47
N SER A 312 -13.34 -11.80 8.81
CA SER A 312 -12.16 -11.51 7.98
C SER A 312 -12.58 -10.94 6.64
N LEU A 313 -11.91 -9.86 6.21
CA LEU A 313 -12.13 -9.26 4.88
C LEU A 313 -11.19 -9.88 3.83
N PHE A 314 -10.05 -10.39 4.26
CA PHE A 314 -8.96 -10.85 3.40
C PHE A 314 -8.78 -12.37 3.45
N ASP A 315 -9.82 -13.10 3.78
CA ASP A 315 -9.88 -14.57 3.84
C ASP A 315 -8.87 -15.21 4.82
N VAL A 316 -8.40 -14.48 5.84
CA VAL A 316 -7.51 -15.01 6.89
C VAL A 316 -8.35 -15.79 7.92
N THR A 317 -9.05 -16.80 7.43
CA THR A 317 -9.91 -17.71 8.24
C THR A 317 -9.25 -19.08 8.36
N SER A 318 -9.82 -19.98 9.15
CA SER A 318 -9.34 -21.36 9.30
C SER A 318 -9.27 -22.14 7.99
N HIS A 319 -10.07 -21.72 6.99
CA HIS A 319 -10.13 -22.34 5.66
C HIS A 319 -9.09 -21.80 4.67
N SER A 320 -8.30 -20.78 5.05
CA SER A 320 -7.35 -20.13 4.13
C SER A 320 -6.21 -21.07 3.72
N LEU A 321 -5.88 -21.07 2.43
CA LEU A 321 -4.68 -21.73 1.92
C LEU A 321 -3.37 -21.18 2.52
N LEU A 322 -3.42 -20.04 3.20
CA LEU A 322 -2.28 -19.46 3.91
C LEU A 322 -1.63 -20.45 4.87
N TRP A 323 -2.44 -21.21 5.60
CA TRP A 323 -1.97 -22.15 6.61
C TRP A 323 -1.27 -23.34 5.98
N GLN A 324 -1.82 -23.88 4.89
CA GLN A 324 -1.19 -24.94 4.10
C GLN A 324 0.12 -24.43 3.47
N LEU A 325 0.11 -23.25 2.84
CA LEU A 325 1.29 -22.67 2.20
C LEU A 325 2.44 -22.46 3.18
N THR A 326 2.14 -22.00 4.37
CA THR A 326 3.14 -21.66 5.40
C THR A 326 3.43 -22.81 6.36
N GLN A 327 2.67 -23.92 6.28
CA GLN A 327 2.70 -25.06 7.21
C GLN A 327 2.56 -24.61 8.68
N MET A 328 1.64 -23.68 8.92
CA MET A 328 1.32 -23.19 10.26
C MET A 328 -0.11 -23.56 10.64
N GLU A 329 -0.33 -23.80 11.93
CA GLU A 329 -1.67 -23.95 12.48
C GLU A 329 -2.42 -22.62 12.49
N PHE A 330 -3.72 -22.69 12.19
CA PHE A 330 -4.61 -21.54 12.34
C PHE A 330 -4.75 -21.14 13.82
N ILE A 331 -4.72 -19.83 14.06
CA ILE A 331 -5.09 -19.24 15.35
C ILE A 331 -6.17 -18.18 15.11
N SER A 332 -7.26 -18.28 15.89
CA SER A 332 -8.32 -17.26 15.88
C SER A 332 -7.87 -16.04 16.70
N GLU A 333 -7.27 -15.09 16.02
CA GLU A 333 -6.87 -13.79 16.56
C GLU A 333 -7.12 -12.68 15.54
N PHE A 334 -7.03 -11.43 15.96
CA PHE A 334 -7.12 -10.29 15.03
C PHE A 334 -6.06 -10.36 13.92
N GLU A 335 -6.45 -9.96 12.72
CA GLU A 335 -5.49 -9.59 11.68
C GLU A 335 -4.63 -8.44 12.18
N GLN A 336 -3.39 -8.35 11.72
CA GLN A 336 -2.47 -7.32 12.17
C GLN A 336 -2.61 -6.05 11.33
N GLU A 337 -2.62 -4.88 11.97
CA GLU A 337 -2.38 -3.59 11.33
C GLU A 337 -0.90 -3.26 11.33
N SER A 338 -0.36 -2.81 10.18
CA SER A 338 1.05 -2.45 10.01
C SER A 338 1.31 -0.95 9.93
N GLY A 339 0.30 -0.12 10.20
CA GLY A 339 0.46 1.34 10.30
C GLY A 339 1.33 1.79 11.47
N GLN A 340 1.53 0.90 12.45
CA GLN A 340 2.51 0.99 13.52
C GLN A 340 2.96 -0.41 13.93
N VAL A 341 4.28 -0.61 14.10
CA VAL A 341 4.90 -1.86 14.55
C VAL A 341 6.13 -1.52 15.37
N LEU A 342 6.25 -2.04 16.59
CA LEU A 342 7.42 -1.82 17.45
C LEU A 342 8.23 -3.10 17.58
N LEU A 343 9.53 -3.05 17.27
CA LEU A 343 10.39 -4.22 17.18
C LEU A 343 11.75 -4.02 17.83
N ASN A 344 12.19 -5.05 18.55
CA ASN A 344 13.60 -5.24 18.90
C ASN A 344 14.23 -6.16 17.85
N ARG A 345 14.95 -5.59 16.89
CA ARG A 345 15.52 -6.29 15.74
C ARG A 345 16.61 -7.28 16.14
N ARG A 346 17.36 -7.02 17.22
CA ARG A 346 18.38 -7.95 17.74
C ARG A 346 17.76 -9.28 18.17
N ARG A 347 16.56 -9.24 18.79
CA ARG A 347 15.84 -10.42 19.27
C ARG A 347 15.01 -11.11 18.18
N ALA A 348 14.81 -10.47 17.05
CA ALA A 348 13.92 -10.92 15.99
C ALA A 348 14.64 -11.35 14.71
N LYS A 349 15.93 -11.76 14.79
CA LYS A 349 16.76 -12.07 13.61
C LYS A 349 16.09 -13.11 12.69
N ASP A 350 15.62 -14.22 13.25
CA ASP A 350 15.00 -15.29 12.48
C ASP A 350 13.65 -14.86 11.89
N ALA A 351 12.85 -14.16 12.68
CA ALA A 351 11.57 -13.60 12.21
C ALA A 351 11.77 -12.57 11.11
N LEU A 352 12.76 -11.70 11.21
CA LEU A 352 13.10 -10.73 10.17
C LEU A 352 13.58 -11.40 8.89
N ASN A 353 14.39 -12.46 9.00
CA ASN A 353 14.80 -13.25 7.84
C ASN A 353 13.60 -13.92 7.16
N LYS A 354 12.68 -14.49 7.96
CA LYS A 354 11.43 -15.06 7.47
C LYS A 354 10.52 -14.01 6.83
N LEU A 355 10.41 -12.82 7.44
CA LEU A 355 9.66 -11.68 6.90
C LEU A 355 10.18 -11.26 5.52
N MET A 356 11.50 -11.23 5.33
CA MET A 356 12.10 -10.95 4.02
C MET A 356 11.77 -12.04 3.00
N TYR A 357 11.74 -13.32 3.41
CA TYR A 357 11.27 -14.39 2.53
C TYR A 357 9.83 -14.17 2.08
N PHE A 358 8.90 -13.96 3.01
CA PHE A 358 7.48 -13.75 2.71
C PHE A 358 7.23 -12.53 1.80
N SER A 359 8.07 -11.50 1.94
CA SER A 359 7.93 -10.24 1.21
C SER A 359 8.59 -10.25 -0.17
N THR A 360 9.73 -10.94 -0.35
CA THR A 360 10.59 -10.76 -1.52
C THR A 360 10.84 -12.03 -2.34
N HIS A 361 10.46 -13.21 -1.80
CA HIS A 361 10.64 -14.48 -2.52
C HIS A 361 9.75 -14.53 -3.78
N ALA A 362 10.30 -15.08 -4.85
CA ALA A 362 9.55 -15.29 -6.10
C ALA A 362 9.38 -16.81 -6.35
N PRO A 363 8.17 -17.26 -6.79
CA PRO A 363 6.97 -16.44 -7.01
C PRO A 363 6.32 -15.95 -5.71
N LYS A 364 5.75 -14.75 -5.73
CA LYS A 364 5.07 -14.14 -4.56
C LYS A 364 3.69 -14.78 -4.36
N LEU A 365 3.64 -16.00 -3.85
CA LEU A 365 2.38 -16.76 -3.72
C LEU A 365 1.38 -16.10 -2.77
N ILE A 366 1.85 -15.54 -1.65
CA ILE A 366 0.98 -14.84 -0.70
C ILE A 366 0.23 -13.69 -1.39
N ASP A 367 0.94 -12.89 -2.21
CA ASP A 367 0.34 -11.76 -2.94
C ASP A 367 -0.52 -12.21 -4.12
N SER A 368 0.00 -13.15 -4.95
CA SER A 368 -0.68 -13.57 -6.18
C SER A 368 -1.99 -14.31 -5.90
N MET A 369 -2.06 -15.02 -4.78
CA MET A 369 -3.27 -15.69 -4.31
C MET A 369 -4.11 -14.80 -3.37
N GLN A 370 -3.64 -13.60 -3.04
CA GLN A 370 -4.27 -12.68 -2.08
C GLN A 370 -4.63 -13.33 -0.73
N LEU A 371 -3.68 -14.05 -0.17
CA LEU A 371 -3.88 -14.74 1.12
C LEU A 371 -3.83 -13.80 2.31
N VAL A 372 -3.21 -12.62 2.16
CA VAL A 372 -3.24 -11.49 3.08
C VAL A 372 -3.29 -10.18 2.30
N TRP A 373 -3.59 -9.07 2.97
CA TRP A 373 -3.63 -7.76 2.33
C TRP A 373 -2.31 -6.99 2.56
N GLY A 374 -1.48 -6.93 1.51
CA GLY A 374 -0.22 -6.21 1.55
C GLY A 374 0.75 -6.80 2.57
N ASP A 375 1.32 -5.94 3.42
CA ASP A 375 2.28 -6.33 4.44
C ASP A 375 1.68 -6.58 5.83
N LYS A 376 0.38 -6.33 6.03
CA LYS A 376 -0.28 -6.32 7.33
C LYS A 376 0.08 -7.54 8.20
N ASP A 377 -0.31 -8.72 7.80
CA ASP A 377 -0.11 -9.94 8.57
C ASP A 377 1.29 -10.54 8.42
N LEU A 378 2.11 -10.06 7.47
CA LEU A 378 3.42 -10.67 7.20
C LEU A 378 4.35 -10.63 8.42
N PHE A 379 4.30 -9.57 9.23
CA PHE A 379 5.09 -9.50 10.47
C PHE A 379 4.65 -10.58 11.44
N ARG A 380 3.37 -10.60 11.81
CA ARG A 380 2.79 -11.60 12.72
C ARG A 380 3.07 -13.02 12.25
N LEU A 381 2.86 -13.33 10.97
CA LEU A 381 3.10 -14.63 10.38
C LEU A 381 4.57 -15.03 10.45
N ALA A 382 5.51 -14.11 10.20
CA ALA A 382 6.93 -14.39 10.31
C ALA A 382 7.35 -14.69 11.76
N TRP A 383 6.84 -13.91 12.73
CA TRP A 383 7.10 -14.14 14.16
C TRP A 383 6.53 -15.48 14.63
N ARG A 384 5.33 -15.82 14.22
CA ARG A 384 4.70 -17.10 14.52
C ARG A 384 5.46 -18.28 13.89
N ASN A 385 5.81 -18.18 12.61
CA ASN A 385 6.52 -19.23 11.89
C ASN A 385 7.88 -19.57 12.52
N THR A 386 8.50 -18.62 13.18
CA THR A 386 9.80 -18.78 13.87
C THR A 386 9.67 -18.93 15.39
N SER A 387 8.45 -19.00 15.91
CA SER A 387 8.18 -19.02 17.36
C SER A 387 8.84 -17.85 18.12
N THR A 388 9.03 -16.71 17.44
CA THR A 388 9.58 -15.49 18.05
C THR A 388 8.50 -14.82 18.89
N PRO A 389 8.77 -14.46 20.15
CA PRO A 389 7.78 -13.82 20.99
C PRO A 389 7.30 -12.46 20.45
N TYR A 390 6.02 -12.17 20.59
CA TYR A 390 5.41 -10.87 20.35
C TYR A 390 4.20 -10.67 21.28
N HIS A 391 3.70 -9.46 21.36
CA HIS A 391 2.43 -9.15 22.01
C HIS A 391 1.52 -8.46 20.98
N MET A 392 0.32 -9.01 20.78
CA MET A 392 -0.77 -8.35 20.07
C MET A 392 -1.58 -7.54 21.07
N MET A 393 -1.80 -6.24 20.80
CA MET A 393 -2.65 -5.43 21.67
C MET A 393 -4.04 -6.05 21.82
N GLU A 394 -4.47 -6.21 23.06
CA GLU A 394 -5.74 -6.91 23.35
C GLU A 394 -6.98 -6.09 23.01
N ARG A 395 -6.85 -4.76 23.10
CA ARG A 395 -7.97 -3.87 22.84
C ARG A 395 -8.17 -3.65 21.35
N PRO A 396 -9.35 -3.99 20.79
CA PRO A 396 -9.64 -3.75 19.39
C PRO A 396 -9.64 -2.24 19.07
N PRO A 397 -9.33 -1.84 17.82
CA PRO A 397 -9.23 -0.45 17.46
C PRO A 397 -10.57 0.29 17.61
N ALA A 398 -10.50 1.56 18.02
CA ALA A 398 -11.60 2.47 17.86
C ALA A 398 -11.61 3.08 16.44
N ILE A 399 -12.70 3.75 16.09
CA ILE A 399 -12.87 4.40 14.79
C ILE A 399 -13.07 5.89 15.00
N GLY A 400 -12.22 6.70 14.35
CA GLY A 400 -12.38 8.14 14.24
C GLY A 400 -13.20 8.49 13.02
N GLY A 401 -14.15 9.41 13.14
CA GLY A 401 -15.01 9.75 12.01
C GLY A 401 -15.94 10.92 12.26
N ILE A 402 -16.93 11.05 11.40
CA ILE A 402 -17.94 12.10 11.41
C ILE A 402 -19.28 11.49 11.86
N TYR A 403 -19.95 12.14 12.81
CA TYR A 403 -21.30 11.76 13.21
C TYR A 403 -22.32 12.75 12.66
N SER A 404 -23.28 12.26 11.89
CA SER A 404 -24.38 13.05 11.39
C SER A 404 -25.56 12.93 12.36
N TYR A 405 -25.81 13.99 13.12
CA TYR A 405 -26.95 14.03 14.07
C TYR A 405 -28.31 13.97 13.36
N THR A 406 -28.44 14.53 12.16
CA THR A 406 -29.67 14.51 11.37
C THR A 406 -30.02 13.12 10.85
N LYS A 407 -29.01 12.39 10.34
CA LYS A 407 -29.17 11.02 9.81
C LYS A 407 -28.95 9.95 10.88
N ARG A 408 -28.41 10.29 12.04
CA ARG A 408 -28.00 9.37 13.12
C ARG A 408 -27.02 8.29 12.63
N ILE A 409 -26.11 8.68 11.74
CA ILE A 409 -25.13 7.77 11.12
C ILE A 409 -23.73 8.21 11.51
N PHE A 410 -22.90 7.24 11.92
CA PHE A 410 -21.46 7.42 12.08
C PHE A 410 -20.73 6.95 10.83
N CYS A 411 -19.86 7.80 10.28
CA CYS A 411 -18.99 7.52 9.16
C CYS A 411 -17.53 7.53 9.63
N GLY A 412 -16.97 6.36 9.85
CA GLY A 412 -15.58 6.19 10.27
C GLY A 412 -14.61 6.29 9.10
N LEU A 413 -13.53 7.05 9.28
CA LEU A 413 -12.56 7.41 8.26
C LEU A 413 -11.10 7.29 8.75
N ALA A 414 -10.90 6.97 10.02
CA ALA A 414 -9.58 6.81 10.62
C ALA A 414 -9.60 5.69 11.65
N MET A 415 -8.50 4.95 11.75
CA MET A 415 -8.29 3.94 12.78
C MET A 415 -7.66 4.57 14.01
N ILE A 416 -8.13 4.23 15.19
CA ILE A 416 -7.60 4.72 16.45
C ILE A 416 -7.12 3.53 17.28
N GLN A 417 -5.85 3.55 17.66
CA GLN A 417 -5.19 2.44 18.32
C GLN A 417 -4.77 2.80 19.75
N TYR A 418 -4.68 1.78 20.56
CA TYR A 418 -4.37 1.88 21.98
C TYR A 418 -2.94 1.40 22.26
N ASP A 419 -2.41 1.79 23.41
CA ASP A 419 -1.17 1.23 23.95
C ASP A 419 -1.44 0.02 24.86
N THR A 420 -0.39 -0.51 25.47
CA THR A 420 -0.43 -1.66 26.42
C THR A 420 -1.23 -1.38 27.68
N HIS A 421 -1.47 -0.11 28.02
CA HIS A 421 -2.30 0.31 29.16
C HIS A 421 -3.77 0.51 28.79
N GLY A 422 -4.12 0.38 27.49
CA GLY A 422 -5.45 0.61 26.98
C GLY A 422 -5.81 2.08 26.76
N ASP A 423 -4.79 2.97 26.77
CA ASP A 423 -4.96 4.38 26.45
C ASP A 423 -4.82 4.62 24.95
N ILE A 424 -5.60 5.57 24.41
CA ILE A 424 -5.47 5.97 23.00
C ILE A 424 -4.06 6.50 22.75
N LEU A 425 -3.40 5.97 21.72
CA LEU A 425 -2.05 6.37 21.34
C LEU A 425 -1.92 6.80 19.89
N PHE A 426 -2.52 6.11 18.92
CA PHE A 426 -2.33 6.40 17.52
C PHE A 426 -3.64 6.76 16.81
N PHE A 427 -3.58 7.80 15.98
CA PHE A 427 -4.62 8.20 15.03
C PHE A 427 -4.09 7.95 13.62
N HIS A 428 -4.51 6.84 13.03
CA HIS A 428 -4.12 6.46 11.68
C HIS A 428 -5.19 6.93 10.69
N ARG A 429 -4.89 7.98 9.94
CA ARG A 429 -5.78 8.60 8.96
C ARG A 429 -5.71 7.86 7.62
N ASN A 430 -6.06 6.57 7.62
CA ASN A 430 -5.84 5.65 6.52
C ASN A 430 -6.76 5.84 5.30
N SER A 431 -7.97 6.42 5.47
CA SER A 431 -8.92 6.60 4.36
C SER A 431 -8.67 7.90 3.57
N ILE A 432 -8.74 9.06 4.24
CA ILE A 432 -8.51 10.37 3.61
C ILE A 432 -7.16 10.91 4.04
N LYS A 433 -6.13 10.67 3.22
CA LYS A 433 -4.76 11.07 3.54
C LYS A 433 -4.55 12.59 3.51
N LEU A 434 -3.61 13.08 4.30
CA LEU A 434 -3.20 14.49 4.30
C LEU A 434 -2.32 14.76 3.08
N ASP A 435 -2.89 15.44 2.08
CA ASP A 435 -2.17 15.78 0.84
C ASP A 435 -1.66 17.24 0.82
N GLY A 436 -1.93 18.01 1.89
CA GLY A 436 -1.56 19.41 2.01
C GLY A 436 -2.43 20.37 1.20
N SER A 437 -3.58 19.93 0.70
CA SER A 437 -4.55 20.81 0.02
C SER A 437 -5.13 21.85 0.99
N PRO A 438 -5.28 23.13 0.57
CA PRO A 438 -5.80 24.19 1.45
C PRO A 438 -7.20 23.94 2.01
N ASN A 439 -8.02 23.16 1.29
CA ASN A 439 -9.41 22.87 1.65
C ASN A 439 -9.58 21.46 2.22
N GLN A 440 -8.53 20.86 2.78
CA GLN A 440 -8.61 19.52 3.31
C GLN A 440 -9.58 19.47 4.50
N PRO A 441 -10.60 18.60 4.48
CA PRO A 441 -11.59 18.55 5.53
C PRO A 441 -11.07 17.92 6.82
N GLN A 442 -11.60 18.35 7.94
CA GLN A 442 -11.53 17.59 9.19
C GLN A 442 -12.40 16.34 9.06
N THR A 443 -11.85 15.18 9.36
CA THR A 443 -12.53 13.89 9.22
C THR A 443 -12.79 13.19 10.55
N ILE A 444 -12.20 13.69 11.64
CA ILE A 444 -12.34 13.11 12.97
C ILE A 444 -13.00 14.14 13.89
N THR A 445 -14.34 14.14 13.90
CA THR A 445 -15.14 14.96 14.82
C THR A 445 -15.66 14.15 16.01
N HIS A 446 -15.70 12.82 15.87
CA HIS A 446 -16.15 11.89 16.88
C HIS A 446 -15.29 10.63 16.88
N ILE A 447 -15.26 9.95 18.02
CA ILE A 447 -14.60 8.65 18.20
C ILE A 447 -15.66 7.64 18.60
N GLN A 448 -15.82 6.58 17.82
CA GLN A 448 -16.60 5.41 18.18
C GLN A 448 -15.69 4.37 18.82
N GLN A 449 -16.02 3.96 20.03
CA GLN A 449 -15.25 3.02 20.84
C GLN A 449 -16.06 1.76 21.16
N PHE A 450 -15.35 0.67 21.43
CA PHE A 450 -15.89 -0.60 21.86
C PHE A 450 -15.44 -0.92 23.29
N ARG A 451 -16.36 -1.46 24.10
CA ARG A 451 -16.13 -1.83 25.50
C ARG A 451 -16.66 -3.23 25.87
N GLY A 452 -17.05 -4.00 24.86
CA GLY A 452 -17.44 -5.39 25.00
C GLY A 452 -16.24 -6.34 24.99
N ASP A 453 -16.52 -7.63 24.99
CA ASP A 453 -15.51 -8.65 24.78
C ASP A 453 -14.92 -8.52 23.37
N PRO A 454 -13.59 -8.49 23.20
CA PRO A 454 -12.95 -8.43 21.88
C PRO A 454 -13.46 -9.47 20.88
N VAL A 455 -13.87 -10.65 21.33
CA VAL A 455 -14.45 -11.70 20.47
C VAL A 455 -15.76 -11.25 19.80
N ASP A 456 -16.50 -10.32 20.39
CA ASP A 456 -17.75 -9.76 19.87
C ASP A 456 -17.55 -8.50 18.99
N TYR A 457 -16.31 -8.02 18.89
CA TYR A 457 -16.00 -6.86 18.07
C TYR A 457 -16.20 -7.16 16.58
N ARG A 458 -16.97 -6.34 15.90
CA ARG A 458 -17.21 -6.43 14.45
C ARG A 458 -17.24 -5.04 13.86
N VAL A 459 -16.71 -4.91 12.65
CA VAL A 459 -16.79 -3.69 11.88
C VAL A 459 -17.70 -3.90 10.68
N GLY A 460 -18.61 -2.96 10.48
CA GLY A 460 -19.45 -2.85 9.29
C GLY A 460 -18.90 -1.76 8.37
N GLN A 461 -19.24 -1.87 7.10
CA GLN A 461 -18.90 -0.90 6.07
C GLN A 461 -20.18 -0.47 5.39
N ILE A 462 -20.33 0.85 5.18
CA ILE A 462 -21.41 1.43 4.40
C ILE A 462 -20.80 2.29 3.29
N ILE A 463 -21.38 2.22 2.09
CA ILE A 463 -21.03 3.13 1.01
C ILE A 463 -21.71 4.47 1.33
N ALA A 464 -20.94 5.52 1.55
CA ALA A 464 -21.50 6.83 1.80
C ALA A 464 -22.21 7.34 0.53
N GLU A 465 -23.48 7.77 0.67
CA GLU A 465 -24.23 8.47 -0.39
C GLU A 465 -23.55 9.79 -0.83
N LEU A 466 -22.53 10.22 -0.12
CA LEU A 466 -21.71 11.40 -0.40
C LEU A 466 -20.61 11.14 -1.47
N GLY A 467 -20.69 10.01 -2.14
CA GLY A 467 -20.11 9.87 -3.49
C GLY A 467 -18.67 9.40 -3.59
N GLN A 468 -17.91 9.11 -2.54
CA GLN A 468 -16.51 8.73 -2.74
C GLN A 468 -15.88 7.73 -1.78
N GLU A 469 -16.38 7.49 -0.57
CA GLU A 469 -15.64 6.63 0.37
C GLU A 469 -16.54 5.70 1.17
N SER A 470 -15.99 4.52 1.46
CA SER A 470 -16.61 3.59 2.38
C SER A 470 -16.44 4.10 3.82
N CYS A 471 -17.52 4.18 4.54
CA CYS A 471 -17.54 4.50 5.96
C CYS A 471 -17.47 3.24 6.80
N TYR A 472 -16.60 3.22 7.79
CA TYR A 472 -16.54 2.13 8.76
C TYR A 472 -17.30 2.47 10.03
N TYR A 473 -17.84 1.46 10.70
CA TYR A 473 -18.48 1.62 12.01
C TYR A 473 -18.40 0.32 12.81
N ILE A 474 -18.26 0.45 14.14
CA ILE A 474 -18.30 -0.71 15.05
C ILE A 474 -19.76 -1.10 15.22
N ARG A 475 -20.09 -2.36 14.96
CA ARG A 475 -21.40 -2.95 15.22
C ARG A 475 -21.29 -4.00 16.32
N SER A 476 -22.37 -4.17 17.08
CA SER A 476 -22.51 -5.26 18.00
C SER A 476 -23.98 -5.65 18.08
N ASN A 477 -24.25 -6.92 17.94
CA ASN A 477 -25.58 -7.48 18.05
C ASN A 477 -25.90 -7.89 19.53
N ARG A 478 -24.91 -7.75 20.40
CA ARG A 478 -25.05 -8.11 21.82
C ARG A 478 -25.09 -6.86 22.67
N THR A 479 -26.01 -6.88 23.66
CA THR A 479 -26.04 -5.89 24.74
C THR A 479 -25.24 -6.45 25.92
N LEU A 480 -24.47 -5.60 26.59
CA LEU A 480 -23.78 -6.02 27.81
C LEU A 480 -24.80 -6.46 28.89
N PRO A 481 -24.40 -7.34 29.84
CA PRO A 481 -25.25 -7.77 30.93
C PRO A 481 -25.88 -6.62 31.73
N THR A 482 -25.23 -5.46 31.72
CA THR A 482 -25.72 -4.21 32.33
C THR A 482 -26.83 -3.50 31.55
N GLY A 483 -27.25 -4.01 30.40
CA GLY A 483 -28.21 -3.36 29.52
C GLY A 483 -27.63 -2.18 28.71
N VAL A 484 -26.33 -1.92 28.81
CA VAL A 484 -25.65 -0.81 28.14
C VAL A 484 -25.12 -1.28 26.78
N SER A 485 -25.15 -0.40 25.78
CA SER A 485 -24.54 -0.70 24.47
C SER A 485 -23.02 -0.95 24.60
N PRO A 486 -22.48 -2.00 23.97
CA PRO A 486 -21.04 -2.21 23.94
C PRO A 486 -20.29 -1.17 23.05
N THR A 487 -21.02 -0.38 22.26
CA THR A 487 -20.44 0.71 21.47
C THR A 487 -20.91 2.07 21.97
N TYR A 488 -20.02 3.06 21.94
CA TYR A 488 -20.36 4.44 22.30
C TYR A 488 -19.57 5.42 21.44
N ILE A 489 -20.16 6.59 21.23
CA ILE A 489 -19.59 7.66 20.39
C ILE A 489 -19.32 8.87 21.29
N THR A 490 -18.09 9.36 21.25
CA THR A 490 -17.65 10.54 22.00
C THR A 490 -17.27 11.64 21.01
N PRO A 491 -17.81 12.87 21.14
CA PRO A 491 -17.31 14.00 20.38
C PRO A 491 -15.85 14.29 20.75
N ILE A 492 -15.00 14.54 19.72
CA ILE A 492 -13.57 14.73 19.94
C ILE A 492 -13.25 16.02 20.71
N GLU A 493 -14.12 17.03 20.64
CA GLU A 493 -13.99 18.30 21.37
C GLU A 493 -13.93 18.14 22.89
N PHE A 494 -14.49 17.04 23.41
CA PHE A 494 -14.45 16.69 24.83
C PHE A 494 -13.27 15.77 25.19
N THR A 495 -12.30 15.62 24.29
CA THR A 495 -11.11 14.81 24.49
C THR A 495 -9.85 15.68 24.46
N PRO A 496 -8.73 15.22 25.05
CA PRO A 496 -7.43 15.91 24.92
C PRO A 496 -6.90 16.00 23.47
N TYR A 497 -7.51 15.22 22.56
CA TYR A 497 -7.01 15.07 21.18
C TYR A 497 -7.70 15.99 20.17
N HIS A 498 -8.57 16.89 20.63
CA HIS A 498 -9.43 17.72 19.75
C HIS A 498 -8.67 18.55 18.72
N ARG A 499 -7.42 18.92 19.00
CA ARG A 499 -6.59 19.71 18.09
C ARG A 499 -5.69 18.88 17.18
N LEU A 500 -5.48 17.60 17.47
CA LEU A 500 -4.48 16.76 16.80
C LEU A 500 -4.63 16.78 15.27
N GLU A 501 -5.84 16.51 14.77
CA GLU A 501 -6.08 16.49 13.33
C GLU A 501 -6.01 17.90 12.70
N LEU A 502 -6.49 18.93 13.40
CA LEU A 502 -6.43 20.31 12.93
C LEU A 502 -4.99 20.79 12.78
N ASP A 503 -4.14 20.49 13.76
CA ASP A 503 -2.72 20.84 13.74
C ASP A 503 -2.01 20.06 12.62
N ALA A 504 -2.33 18.77 12.43
CA ALA A 504 -1.78 17.95 11.36
C ALA A 504 -2.21 18.46 9.96
N ILE A 505 -3.45 18.89 9.78
CA ILE A 505 -3.91 19.54 8.55
C ILE A 505 -3.09 20.80 8.28
N ALA A 506 -2.93 21.68 9.28
CA ALA A 506 -2.14 22.90 9.14
C ALA A 506 -0.68 22.61 8.76
N TYR A 507 -0.05 21.62 9.39
CA TYR A 507 1.32 21.21 9.06
C TYR A 507 1.42 20.59 7.67
N SER A 508 0.44 19.81 7.23
CA SER A 508 0.45 19.23 5.89
C SER A 508 0.37 20.32 4.81
N ILE A 509 -0.44 21.36 5.02
CA ILE A 509 -0.54 22.54 4.14
C ILE A 509 0.80 23.29 4.11
N GLU A 510 1.42 23.52 5.28
CA GLU A 510 2.76 24.12 5.38
C GLU A 510 3.79 23.28 4.59
N GLY A 511 3.80 21.96 4.80
CA GLY A 511 4.72 21.05 4.12
C GLY A 511 4.58 21.12 2.60
N ARG A 512 3.35 21.11 2.08
CA ARG A 512 3.09 21.27 0.65
C ARG A 512 3.54 22.63 0.13
N SER A 513 3.28 23.71 0.85
CA SER A 513 3.73 25.06 0.47
C SER A 513 5.26 25.14 0.36
N ILE A 514 5.99 24.52 1.29
CA ILE A 514 7.45 24.44 1.25
C ILE A 514 7.91 23.65 0.01
N MET A 515 7.30 22.50 -0.25
CA MET A 515 7.61 21.63 -1.40
C MET A 515 7.41 22.34 -2.74
N GLU A 516 6.37 23.17 -2.84
CA GLU A 516 6.01 23.91 -4.06
C GLU A 516 6.81 25.21 -4.24
N SER A 517 7.40 25.75 -3.18
CA SER A 517 8.13 27.03 -3.22
C SER A 517 9.28 27.05 -4.24
N LYS A 518 10.04 25.97 -4.36
CA LYS A 518 11.12 25.82 -5.36
C LYS A 518 10.57 25.49 -6.76
N ARG A 519 9.46 24.76 -6.87
CA ARG A 519 8.84 24.48 -8.18
C ARG A 519 8.39 25.76 -8.87
N GLY A 520 7.89 26.73 -8.11
CA GLY A 520 7.55 28.06 -8.63
C GLY A 520 8.77 28.80 -9.19
N HIS A 521 9.90 28.76 -8.52
CA HIS A 521 11.15 29.40 -8.97
C HIS A 521 11.72 28.73 -10.23
N VAL A 522 11.70 27.41 -10.32
CA VAL A 522 12.16 26.65 -11.50
C VAL A 522 11.27 26.90 -12.70
N LEU A 523 9.94 26.86 -12.53
CA LEU A 523 8.98 27.17 -13.58
C LEU A 523 9.12 28.63 -14.04
N PHE A 524 9.24 29.58 -13.11
CA PHE A 524 9.44 30.98 -13.43
C PHE A 524 10.79 31.24 -14.12
N GLY A 525 11.85 30.52 -13.74
CA GLY A 525 13.13 30.52 -14.43
C GLY A 525 13.04 29.97 -15.86
N GLN A 526 12.33 28.86 -16.05
CA GLN A 526 12.08 28.27 -17.37
C GLN A 526 11.22 29.19 -18.24
N TRP A 527 10.19 29.84 -17.70
CA TRP A 527 9.38 30.83 -18.40
C TRP A 527 10.20 32.05 -18.82
N LYS A 528 11.10 32.56 -17.96
CA LYS A 528 12.03 33.65 -18.31
C LYS A 528 12.99 33.23 -19.43
N ALA A 529 13.55 32.02 -19.34
CA ALA A 529 14.39 31.46 -20.39
C ALA A 529 13.62 31.28 -21.71
N PHE A 530 12.39 30.80 -21.66
CA PHE A 530 11.52 30.64 -22.83
C PHE A 530 11.14 31.99 -23.47
N LEU A 531 10.82 33.01 -22.66
CA LEU A 531 10.55 34.36 -23.12
C LEU A 531 11.80 35.03 -23.71
N ALA A 532 12.98 34.85 -23.08
CA ALA A 532 14.25 35.34 -23.57
C ALA A 532 14.62 34.67 -24.91
N TYR A 533 14.43 33.37 -25.04
CA TYR A 533 14.67 32.61 -26.29
C TYR A 533 13.67 33.01 -27.39
N GLY A 534 12.39 33.19 -27.04
CA GLY A 534 11.35 33.70 -27.94
C GLY A 534 11.67 35.11 -28.44
N SER A 535 12.16 36.00 -27.58
CA SER A 535 12.55 37.36 -27.92
C SER A 535 13.78 37.37 -28.83
N LEU A 536 14.77 36.49 -28.62
CA LEU A 536 15.93 36.31 -29.49
C LEU A 536 15.53 35.78 -30.88
N CYS A 537 14.60 34.83 -30.93
CA CYS A 537 14.07 34.32 -32.20
C CYS A 537 13.30 35.40 -32.99
N LEU A 538 12.47 36.19 -32.32
CA LEU A 538 11.75 37.32 -32.94
C LEU A 538 12.71 38.40 -33.41
N GLY A 539 13.76 38.73 -32.64
CA GLY A 539 14.81 39.65 -33.02
C GLY A 539 15.60 39.18 -34.26
N ALA A 540 15.91 37.90 -34.33
CA ALA A 540 16.60 37.30 -35.50
C ALA A 540 15.72 37.30 -36.77
N VAL A 541 14.42 37.04 -36.63
CA VAL A 541 13.43 37.12 -37.73
C VAL A 541 13.30 38.57 -38.19
N TRP A 542 13.24 39.54 -37.27
CA TRP A 542 13.15 40.97 -37.59
C TRP A 542 14.41 41.48 -38.31
N LEU A 543 15.59 41.08 -37.83
CA LEU A 543 16.86 41.41 -38.49
C LEU A 543 16.99 40.76 -39.88
N GLY A 544 16.51 39.52 -40.03
CA GLY A 544 16.45 38.82 -41.32
C GLY A 544 15.52 39.53 -42.33
N LEU A 545 14.33 39.94 -41.86
CA LEU A 545 13.38 40.72 -42.70
C LEU A 545 13.92 42.09 -43.05
N ARG A 546 14.64 42.77 -42.15
CA ARG A 546 15.26 44.06 -42.38
C ARG A 546 16.42 43.96 -43.34
N TRP A 547 17.23 42.90 -43.27
CA TRP A 547 18.31 42.60 -44.23
C TRP A 547 17.74 42.28 -45.60
N TRP A 548 16.68 41.47 -45.68
CA TRP A 548 16.00 41.12 -46.93
C TRP A 548 15.41 42.37 -47.62
N ARG A 549 14.70 43.25 -46.88
CA ARG A 549 14.19 44.54 -47.41
C ARG A 549 15.28 45.48 -47.91
N LYS A 550 16.52 45.38 -47.39
CA LYS A 550 17.64 46.25 -47.78
C LYS A 550 18.38 45.73 -49.00
N HIS A 551 18.25 44.47 -49.35
CA HIS A 551 18.99 43.81 -50.44
C HIS A 551 18.07 43.40 -51.62
N ASP A 552 16.76 43.59 -51.53
CA ASP A 552 15.80 43.29 -52.58
C ASP A 552 15.64 44.52 -53.48
N LYS A 553 16.73 44.87 -54.22
CA LYS A 553 16.68 45.74 -55.37
C LYS A 553 16.62 44.88 -56.62
N HIS A 554 15.38 44.70 -57.10
CA HIS A 554 14.96 44.25 -58.44
C HIS A 554 15.83 43.23 -59.22
N PRO A 555 15.17 42.22 -59.77
CA PRO A 555 15.23 42.00 -61.20
C PRO A 555 13.86 42.20 -61.87
N VAL A 556 13.89 43.01 -62.90
CA VAL A 556 12.86 43.12 -63.93
C VAL A 556 12.70 41.75 -64.58
N PHE A 557 11.52 41.15 -64.44
CA PHE A 557 11.18 39.96 -65.21
C PHE A 557 10.65 40.39 -66.58
N PRO A 558 11.15 39.88 -67.70
CA PRO A 558 10.57 40.09 -69.00
C PRO A 558 9.28 39.29 -69.13
N THR A 559 8.23 39.97 -69.57
CA THR A 559 6.96 39.37 -70.01
C THR A 559 7.23 38.49 -71.23
N ASN A 560 7.03 37.21 -71.17
CA ASN A 560 6.83 36.37 -72.32
C ASN A 560 5.54 35.57 -72.21
N ARG A 561 4.70 35.83 -73.23
CA ARG A 561 3.48 35.10 -73.59
C ARG A 561 3.79 33.62 -73.76
N TRP A 562 3.02 32.73 -73.21
CA TRP A 562 2.74 31.43 -73.84
C TRP A 562 1.23 31.22 -73.89
N LYS A 563 0.79 31.02 -75.14
CA LYS A 563 -0.55 30.59 -75.52
C LYS A 563 -0.72 29.09 -75.20
N ALA A 564 -1.97 28.75 -75.01
CA ALA A 564 -2.62 27.48 -74.95
C ALA A 564 -1.97 26.32 -75.78
N TYR A 565 -1.95 25.17 -75.17
CA TYR A 565 -2.59 23.91 -75.65
C TYR A 565 -2.95 23.11 -74.42
#